data_3a6f08e09f2998f3faf91aa0e421e4fb
#
_entry.id   3a6f08e09f2998f3faf91aa0e421e4fb
#
_cell.length_a   1.000
_cell.length_b   1.000
_cell.length_c   1.000
_cell.angle_alpha   90.00
_cell.angle_beta   90.00
_cell.angle_gamma   90.00
#
_symmetry.space_group_name_H-M   'P 1'
#
loop_
_entity.id
_entity.type
_entity.pdbx_description
1 polymer ?
#
loop_
_entity_poly.entity_id
_entity_poly.type
_entity_poly.pdbx_seq_one_letter_code
_entity_poly.pdbx_strand_id
1 'polypeptide(L)'
;MRKETIAAAIVFFVLGFLAGYVYDAQQNWRVQQRAASGARMGDQVHGGAGVADSTTGAVQPQLPEGHPPIDSATIIKTLQEQAAKDPKDPEPRLKLANYFYDQHQYPQAVEWYQKALELDPKNANAHTDLGTTYFYLGRAQDALREYRKTLQIDPKHEPTMFNLIVVHLEGTHDFAAAQQAWDRLHNQNPNYPGLDRLKQSLEAGRGSARP
;
A
#
# COMPACT_ATOMS: atom_id res chain seq x y z
N MET A 1 36.50 5.18 12.80
CA MET A 1 35.24 4.46 12.39
C MET A 1 35.53 3.80 11.06
N ARG A 2 35.30 2.50 10.94
CA ARG A 2 35.61 1.73 9.72
C ARG A 2 34.64 2.12 8.63
N LYS A 3 35.11 2.25 7.37
CA LYS A 3 34.32 2.63 6.19
C LYS A 3 33.10 1.71 6.00
N GLU A 4 33.21 0.46 6.42
CA GLU A 4 32.14 -0.55 6.41
C GLU A 4 30.96 -0.22 7.35
N THR A 5 31.23 0.42 8.50
CA THR A 5 30.18 0.81 9.46
C THR A 5 29.35 2.00 8.96
N ILE A 6 29.99 2.90 8.19
CA ILE A 6 29.33 4.05 7.59
C ILE A 6 28.46 3.59 6.41
N ALA A 7 28.97 2.66 5.59
CA ALA A 7 28.20 2.10 4.48
C ALA A 7 26.95 1.34 4.96
N ALA A 8 27.08 0.54 6.03
CA ALA A 8 25.93 -0.15 6.64
C ALA A 8 24.90 0.83 7.20
N ALA A 9 25.32 1.90 7.87
CA ALA A 9 24.42 2.91 8.41
C ALA A 9 23.66 3.68 7.31
N ILE A 10 24.33 3.98 6.19
CA ILE A 10 23.70 4.63 5.03
C ILE A 10 22.66 3.70 4.38
N VAL A 11 22.96 2.41 4.24
CA VAL A 11 22.03 1.41 3.70
C VAL A 11 20.80 1.29 4.59
N PHE A 12 20.96 1.21 5.92
CA PHE A 12 19.83 1.17 6.85
C PHE A 12 18.99 2.46 6.83
N PHE A 13 19.62 3.62 6.65
CA PHE A 13 18.91 4.90 6.59
C PHE A 13 18.11 5.04 5.28
N VAL A 14 18.68 4.59 4.15
CA VAL A 14 18.01 4.59 2.83
C VAL A 14 16.86 3.57 2.81
N LEU A 15 17.06 2.38 3.39
CA LEU A 15 16.01 1.35 3.51
C LEU A 15 14.83 1.83 4.37
N GLY A 16 15.11 2.44 5.52
CA GLY A 16 14.07 3.02 6.40
C GLY A 16 13.29 4.15 5.72
N PHE A 17 13.97 4.98 4.93
CA PHE A 17 13.35 6.10 4.23
C PHE A 17 12.50 5.64 3.04
N LEU A 18 12.94 4.62 2.27
CA LEU A 18 12.17 4.03 1.17
C LEU A 18 10.95 3.25 1.67
N ALA A 19 11.10 2.48 2.76
CA ALA A 19 9.97 1.81 3.40
C ALA A 19 8.92 2.83 3.89
N GLY A 20 9.34 3.93 4.51
CA GLY A 20 8.45 5.03 4.91
C GLY A 20 7.73 5.68 3.73
N TYR A 21 8.41 5.82 2.61
CA TYR A 21 7.82 6.42 1.40
C TYR A 21 6.80 5.51 0.71
N VAL A 22 7.08 4.20 0.62
CA VAL A 22 6.10 3.22 0.10
C VAL A 22 4.86 3.20 0.98
N TYR A 23 5.05 3.27 2.30
CA TYR A 23 3.97 3.38 3.28
C TYR A 23 3.12 4.64 3.06
N ASP A 24 3.77 5.80 2.90
CA ASP A 24 3.07 7.09 2.73
C ASP A 24 2.34 7.17 1.38
N ALA A 25 2.94 6.66 0.30
CA ALA A 25 2.30 6.57 -1.02
C ALA A 25 1.07 5.64 -1.01
N GLN A 26 1.13 4.50 -0.30
CA GLN A 26 -0.01 3.60 -0.13
C GLN A 26 -1.11 4.21 0.75
N GLN A 27 -0.78 4.95 1.79
CA GLN A 27 -1.77 5.66 2.61
C GLN A 27 -2.49 6.74 1.79
N ASN A 28 -1.76 7.52 1.01
CA ASN A 28 -2.36 8.52 0.12
C ASN A 28 -3.29 7.89 -0.92
N TRP A 29 -2.93 6.75 -1.50
CA TRP A 29 -3.76 6.03 -2.45
C TRP A 29 -5.03 5.46 -1.79
N ARG A 30 -4.93 4.89 -0.57
CA ARG A 30 -6.09 4.45 0.21
C ARG A 30 -7.03 5.60 0.56
N VAL A 31 -6.49 6.77 0.90
CA VAL A 31 -7.28 7.99 1.17
C VAL A 31 -8.01 8.44 -0.10
N GLN A 32 -7.34 8.42 -1.26
CA GLN A 32 -7.97 8.78 -2.53
C GLN A 32 -9.05 7.79 -2.97
N GLN A 33 -8.87 6.49 -2.76
CA GLN A 33 -9.92 5.50 -3.02
C GLN A 33 -11.12 5.66 -2.08
N ARG A 34 -10.90 5.93 -0.80
CA ARG A 34 -11.99 6.22 0.14
C ARG A 34 -12.74 7.49 -0.24
N ALA A 35 -12.07 8.52 -0.72
CA ALA A 35 -12.69 9.73 -1.24
C ALA A 35 -13.50 9.45 -2.52
N ALA A 36 -12.99 8.63 -3.43
CA ALA A 36 -13.68 8.25 -4.67
C ALA A 36 -14.89 7.32 -4.43
N SER A 37 -14.83 6.44 -3.43
CA SER A 37 -15.97 5.58 -3.06
C SER A 37 -17.02 6.32 -2.23
N GLY A 38 -16.61 7.30 -1.42
CA GLY A 38 -17.53 8.18 -0.68
C GLY A 38 -18.31 9.14 -1.57
N ALA A 39 -17.74 9.57 -2.69
CA ALA A 39 -18.39 10.47 -3.65
C ALA A 39 -19.55 9.81 -4.43
N ARG A 40 -19.66 8.47 -4.44
CA ARG A 40 -20.78 7.76 -5.11
C ARG A 40 -22.01 7.56 -4.24
N MET A 41 -22.00 7.92 -2.96
CA MET A 41 -23.13 7.71 -2.04
C MET A 41 -23.79 9.01 -1.54
N GLY A 42 -23.40 10.18 -2.04
CA GLY A 42 -23.82 11.47 -1.49
C GLY A 42 -24.55 12.43 -2.43
N ASP A 43 -24.99 12.00 -3.63
CA ASP A 43 -25.64 12.93 -4.57
C ASP A 43 -27.13 12.68 -4.70
N GLN A 44 -27.88 12.94 -3.64
CA GLN A 44 -29.28 13.40 -3.64
C GLN A 44 -29.54 14.04 -2.27
N VAL A 45 -29.58 15.36 -2.18
CA VAL A 45 -30.63 16.26 -1.69
C VAL A 45 -30.08 17.68 -1.43
N HIS A 46 -30.75 18.63 -2.11
CA HIS A 46 -31.01 20.03 -1.80
C HIS A 46 -29.90 21.10 -1.94
N GLY A 47 -30.22 21.98 -2.89
CA GLY A 47 -29.55 23.22 -3.16
C GLY A 47 -29.73 24.28 -2.06
N GLY A 48 -28.80 25.23 -2.05
CA GLY A 48 -28.85 26.44 -1.25
C GLY A 48 -27.56 27.26 -1.44
N ALA A 49 -27.71 28.40 -2.13
CA ALA A 49 -26.66 29.34 -2.46
C ALA A 49 -26.07 30.07 -1.25
N GLY A 50 -24.78 30.47 -1.34
CA GLY A 50 -24.27 31.55 -0.50
C GLY A 50 -22.75 31.62 -0.31
N VAL A 51 -22.12 32.42 -1.18
CA VAL A 51 -20.92 33.28 -1.04
C VAL A 51 -19.66 32.85 -0.26
N ALA A 52 -18.56 33.14 -0.94
CA ALA A 52 -17.15 33.05 -0.61
C ALA A 52 -16.74 33.66 0.76
N ASP A 53 -15.75 33.03 1.41
CA ASP A 53 -14.54 33.73 1.81
C ASP A 53 -13.36 32.76 1.97
N SER A 54 -12.21 33.22 1.48
CA SER A 54 -10.94 32.54 1.42
C SER A 54 -10.17 32.74 2.73
N THR A 55 -9.86 31.66 3.46
CA THR A 55 -8.64 31.59 4.27
C THR A 55 -8.20 30.15 4.49
N THR A 56 -7.01 29.88 4.03
CA THR A 56 -6.20 28.67 4.13
C THR A 56 -6.05 28.17 5.58
N GLY A 57 -6.58 27.01 5.85
CA GLY A 57 -6.27 26.21 7.02
C GLY A 57 -6.60 24.77 6.72
N ALA A 58 -5.58 23.91 6.68
CA ALA A 58 -5.78 22.47 6.56
C ALA A 58 -6.65 21.98 7.72
N VAL A 59 -7.94 21.83 7.48
CA VAL A 59 -8.88 21.28 8.44
C VAL A 59 -8.67 19.76 8.43
N GLN A 60 -7.91 19.26 9.39
CA GLN A 60 -8.03 17.86 9.78
C GLN A 60 -9.50 17.66 10.21
N PRO A 61 -10.18 16.59 9.76
CA PRO A 61 -11.49 16.27 10.30
C PRO A 61 -11.33 15.98 11.79
N GLN A 62 -11.66 16.98 12.64
CA GLN A 62 -11.78 16.77 14.07
C GLN A 62 -12.97 15.84 14.29
N LEU A 63 -12.70 14.64 14.79
CA LEU A 63 -13.74 13.80 15.37
C LEU A 63 -14.44 14.61 16.47
N PRO A 64 -15.77 14.51 16.63
CA PRO A 64 -16.48 15.20 17.70
C PRO A 64 -15.83 14.89 19.05
N GLU A 65 -15.47 15.93 19.78
CA GLU A 65 -14.94 15.79 21.15
C GLU A 65 -15.97 15.05 22.00
N GLY A 66 -15.61 13.84 22.48
CA GLY A 66 -16.46 13.08 23.40
C GLY A 66 -16.54 11.57 23.18
N HIS A 67 -15.99 11.03 22.09
CA HIS A 67 -15.89 9.57 21.98
C HIS A 67 -14.57 9.10 22.58
N PRO A 68 -14.61 8.16 23.56
CA PRO A 68 -13.38 7.50 23.99
C PRO A 68 -12.71 6.85 22.78
N PRO A 69 -11.37 6.85 22.69
CA PRO A 69 -10.67 6.17 21.59
C PRO A 69 -11.15 4.71 21.58
N ILE A 70 -11.69 4.29 20.43
CA ILE A 70 -12.10 2.89 20.25
C ILE A 70 -10.83 2.06 20.38
N ASP A 71 -10.77 1.20 21.41
CA ASP A 71 -9.59 0.37 21.64
C ASP A 71 -9.45 -0.70 20.53
N SER A 72 -8.23 -1.15 20.34
CA SER A 72 -7.89 -2.15 19.32
C SER A 72 -8.69 -3.44 19.46
N ALA A 73 -8.97 -3.86 20.69
CA ALA A 73 -9.72 -5.09 20.97
C ALA A 73 -11.18 -4.95 20.51
N THR A 74 -11.79 -3.80 20.73
CA THR A 74 -13.15 -3.49 20.28
C THR A 74 -13.24 -3.49 18.73
N ILE A 75 -12.25 -2.89 18.03
CA ILE A 75 -12.22 -2.89 16.56
C ILE A 75 -12.14 -4.33 16.03
N ILE A 76 -11.18 -5.10 16.54
CA ILE A 76 -10.97 -6.50 16.12
C ILE A 76 -12.23 -7.33 16.38
N LYS A 77 -12.80 -7.25 17.58
CA LYS A 77 -14.00 -7.97 17.95
C LYS A 77 -15.18 -7.62 17.04
N THR A 78 -15.42 -6.35 16.81
CA THR A 78 -16.52 -5.88 15.93
C THR A 78 -16.37 -6.43 14.52
N LEU A 79 -15.17 -6.39 13.94
CA LEU A 79 -14.91 -6.89 12.59
C LEU A 79 -15.02 -8.41 12.52
N GLN A 80 -14.62 -9.13 13.58
CA GLN A 80 -14.80 -10.59 13.69
C GLN A 80 -16.27 -10.98 13.78
N GLU A 81 -17.07 -10.24 14.54
CA GLU A 81 -18.52 -10.43 14.64
C GLU A 81 -19.21 -10.18 13.30
N GLN A 82 -18.79 -9.13 12.55
CA GLN A 82 -19.27 -8.87 11.19
C GLN A 82 -18.94 -10.02 10.24
N ALA A 83 -17.69 -10.52 10.28
CA ALA A 83 -17.27 -11.66 9.47
C ALA A 83 -18.03 -12.95 9.80
N ALA A 84 -18.43 -13.12 11.05
CA ALA A 84 -19.23 -14.27 11.49
C ALA A 84 -20.70 -14.14 11.10
N LYS A 85 -21.25 -12.92 11.10
CA LYS A 85 -22.64 -12.63 10.73
C LYS A 85 -22.90 -12.84 9.24
N ASP A 86 -21.93 -12.45 8.39
CA ASP A 86 -21.97 -12.76 6.95
C ASP A 86 -20.66 -13.49 6.55
N PRO A 87 -20.68 -14.83 6.59
CA PRO A 87 -19.49 -15.61 6.25
C PRO A 87 -19.04 -15.49 4.79
N LYS A 88 -19.88 -15.01 3.90
CA LYS A 88 -19.58 -14.86 2.46
C LYS A 88 -19.07 -13.46 2.09
N ASP A 89 -19.20 -12.48 2.98
CA ASP A 89 -18.70 -11.13 2.78
C ASP A 89 -17.18 -11.07 3.01
N PRO A 90 -16.34 -10.76 1.99
CA PRO A 90 -14.90 -10.60 2.16
C PRO A 90 -14.53 -9.30 2.92
N GLU A 91 -15.39 -8.28 2.93
CA GLU A 91 -15.07 -6.94 3.43
C GLU A 91 -14.62 -6.88 4.91
N PRO A 92 -15.30 -7.54 5.88
CA PRO A 92 -14.83 -7.52 7.26
C PRO A 92 -13.45 -8.16 7.43
N ARG A 93 -13.13 -9.18 6.59
CA ARG A 93 -11.81 -9.83 6.58
C ARG A 93 -10.74 -8.93 6.01
N LEU A 94 -11.03 -8.19 4.93
CA LEU A 94 -10.13 -7.18 4.36
C LEU A 94 -9.86 -6.06 5.37
N LYS A 95 -10.89 -5.60 6.07
CA LYS A 95 -10.73 -4.58 7.13
C LYS A 95 -9.84 -5.07 8.28
N LEU A 96 -9.99 -6.34 8.70
CA LEU A 96 -9.10 -6.96 9.69
C LEU A 96 -7.67 -7.04 9.18
N ALA A 97 -7.48 -7.50 7.94
CA ALA A 97 -6.16 -7.57 7.32
C ALA A 97 -5.48 -6.19 7.27
N ASN A 98 -6.21 -5.18 6.80
CA ASN A 98 -5.72 -3.80 6.77
C ASN A 98 -5.39 -3.27 8.16
N TYR A 99 -6.25 -3.55 9.15
CA TYR A 99 -6.01 -3.17 10.52
C TYR A 99 -4.70 -3.77 11.06
N PHE A 100 -4.50 -5.09 10.91
CA PHE A 100 -3.26 -5.76 11.34
C PHE A 100 -2.04 -5.27 10.56
N TYR A 101 -2.17 -5.00 9.27
CA TYR A 101 -1.12 -4.40 8.46
C TYR A 101 -0.70 -3.03 8.99
N ASP A 102 -1.66 -2.15 9.30
CA ASP A 102 -1.42 -0.80 9.82
C ASP A 102 -0.77 -0.83 11.22
N GLN A 103 -1.00 -1.91 11.99
CA GLN A 103 -0.34 -2.17 13.28
C GLN A 103 1.00 -2.90 13.13
N HIS A 104 1.53 -3.06 11.92
CA HIS A 104 2.76 -3.83 11.61
C HIS A 104 2.71 -5.31 12.08
N GLN A 105 1.51 -5.83 12.33
CA GLN A 105 1.28 -7.23 12.67
C GLN A 105 1.11 -8.05 11.39
N TYR A 106 2.16 -8.07 10.58
CA TYR A 106 2.14 -8.66 9.24
C TYR A 106 1.75 -10.14 9.18
N PRO A 107 2.14 -11.02 10.13
CA PRO A 107 1.69 -12.40 10.12
C PRO A 107 0.16 -12.52 10.19
N GLN A 108 -0.48 -11.75 11.08
CA GLN A 108 -1.94 -11.73 11.21
C GLN A 108 -2.61 -11.09 9.97
N ALA A 109 -2.02 -10.04 9.40
CA ALA A 109 -2.51 -9.43 8.17
C ALA A 109 -2.54 -10.46 7.02
N VAL A 110 -1.49 -11.27 6.85
CA VAL A 110 -1.44 -12.34 5.84
C VAL A 110 -2.62 -13.31 6.01
N GLU A 111 -2.88 -13.78 7.23
CA GLU A 111 -3.98 -14.72 7.49
C GLU A 111 -5.34 -14.14 7.09
N TRP A 112 -5.59 -12.87 7.41
CA TRP A 112 -6.86 -12.23 7.10
C TRP A 112 -7.00 -11.86 5.63
N TYR A 113 -5.92 -11.44 4.95
CA TYR A 113 -5.95 -11.27 3.48
C TYR A 113 -6.23 -12.60 2.77
N GLN A 114 -5.61 -13.70 3.20
CA GLN A 114 -5.88 -15.02 2.62
C GLN A 114 -7.34 -15.44 2.78
N LYS A 115 -7.91 -15.28 3.99
CA LYS A 115 -9.34 -15.55 4.25
C LYS A 115 -10.28 -14.68 3.42
N ALA A 116 -9.90 -13.43 3.14
CA ALA A 116 -10.67 -12.56 2.27
C ALA A 116 -10.59 -13.02 0.80
N LEU A 117 -9.40 -13.40 0.34
CA LEU A 117 -9.16 -13.88 -1.02
C LEU A 117 -9.74 -15.28 -1.30
N GLU A 118 -10.00 -16.10 -0.27
CA GLU A 118 -10.80 -17.32 -0.43
C GLU A 118 -12.24 -17.00 -0.87
N LEU A 119 -12.78 -15.85 -0.47
CA LEU A 119 -14.13 -15.42 -0.80
C LEU A 119 -14.18 -14.59 -2.09
N ASP A 120 -13.16 -13.74 -2.32
CA ASP A 120 -13.00 -12.95 -3.54
C ASP A 120 -11.61 -13.12 -4.15
N PRO A 121 -11.38 -14.21 -4.88
CA PRO A 121 -10.07 -14.52 -5.46
C PRO A 121 -9.67 -13.61 -6.63
N LYS A 122 -10.55 -12.69 -7.06
CA LYS A 122 -10.26 -11.72 -8.13
C LYS A 122 -10.04 -10.30 -7.60
N ASN A 123 -9.91 -10.11 -6.31
CA ASN A 123 -9.63 -8.81 -5.73
C ASN A 123 -8.17 -8.41 -5.95
N ALA A 124 -7.92 -7.63 -7.00
CA ALA A 124 -6.60 -7.17 -7.38
C ALA A 124 -5.90 -6.38 -6.25
N ASN A 125 -6.67 -5.54 -5.54
CA ASN A 125 -6.14 -4.75 -4.43
C ASN A 125 -5.71 -5.65 -3.26
N ALA A 126 -6.54 -6.63 -2.89
CA ALA A 126 -6.22 -7.56 -1.82
C ALA A 126 -4.98 -8.41 -2.13
N HIS A 127 -4.79 -8.85 -3.38
CA HIS A 127 -3.56 -9.51 -3.81
C HIS A 127 -2.35 -8.58 -3.72
N THR A 128 -2.50 -7.31 -4.10
CA THR A 128 -1.42 -6.32 -3.98
C THR A 128 -1.03 -6.09 -2.52
N ASP A 129 -2.02 -5.91 -1.64
CA ASP A 129 -1.79 -5.67 -0.21
C ASP A 129 -1.17 -6.91 0.47
N LEU A 130 -1.61 -8.12 0.11
CA LEU A 130 -1.01 -9.37 0.56
C LEU A 130 0.45 -9.48 0.09
N GLY A 131 0.72 -9.14 -1.18
CA GLY A 131 2.07 -9.11 -1.73
C GLY A 131 2.97 -8.15 -0.97
N THR A 132 2.48 -6.94 -0.70
CA THR A 132 3.21 -5.94 0.10
C THR A 132 3.45 -6.43 1.53
N THR A 133 2.47 -7.10 2.12
CA THR A 133 2.60 -7.70 3.46
C THR A 133 3.70 -8.77 3.48
N TYR A 134 3.78 -9.62 2.44
CA TYR A 134 4.88 -10.58 2.30
C TYR A 134 6.23 -9.90 2.15
N PHE A 135 6.31 -8.80 1.42
CA PHE A 135 7.55 -8.05 1.28
C PHE A 135 8.07 -7.53 2.63
N TYR A 136 7.20 -6.97 3.47
CA TYR A 136 7.58 -6.55 4.83
C TYR A 136 7.99 -7.70 5.76
N LEU A 137 7.56 -8.92 5.46
CA LEU A 137 8.03 -10.13 6.14
C LEU A 137 9.36 -10.67 5.59
N GLY A 138 10.02 -9.97 4.64
CA GLY A 138 11.22 -10.45 3.96
C GLY A 138 10.97 -11.58 2.96
N ARG A 139 9.71 -11.83 2.60
CA ARG A 139 9.28 -12.91 1.72
C ARG A 139 9.09 -12.40 0.29
N ALA A 140 10.15 -11.85 -0.30
CA ALA A 140 10.10 -11.19 -1.61
C ALA A 140 9.52 -12.07 -2.74
N GLN A 141 9.83 -13.38 -2.76
CA GLN A 141 9.30 -14.29 -3.78
C GLN A 141 7.79 -14.51 -3.66
N ASP A 142 7.26 -14.52 -2.42
CA ASP A 142 5.82 -14.60 -2.17
C ASP A 142 5.12 -13.31 -2.62
N ALA A 143 5.71 -12.16 -2.34
CA ALA A 143 5.23 -10.87 -2.83
C ALA A 143 5.14 -10.85 -4.36
N LEU A 144 6.19 -11.29 -5.05
CA LEU A 144 6.20 -11.36 -6.52
C LEU A 144 5.13 -12.30 -7.08
N ARG A 145 4.78 -13.39 -6.36
CA ARG A 145 3.68 -14.28 -6.80
C ARG A 145 2.32 -13.57 -6.71
N GLU A 146 2.06 -12.86 -5.63
CA GLU A 146 0.80 -12.13 -5.47
C GLU A 146 0.68 -10.98 -6.47
N TYR A 147 1.74 -10.23 -6.72
CA TYR A 147 1.75 -9.16 -7.73
C TYR A 147 1.51 -9.68 -9.16
N ARG A 148 2.03 -10.88 -9.49
CA ARG A 148 1.70 -11.50 -10.79
C ARG A 148 0.22 -11.82 -10.91
N LYS A 149 -0.42 -12.32 -9.83
CA LYS A 149 -1.88 -12.56 -9.82
C LYS A 149 -2.64 -11.25 -10.03
N THR A 150 -2.24 -10.17 -9.32
CA THR A 150 -2.85 -8.85 -9.53
C THR A 150 -2.78 -8.44 -10.99
N LEU A 151 -1.60 -8.54 -11.63
CA LEU A 151 -1.44 -8.12 -13.02
C LEU A 151 -2.07 -9.09 -14.05
N GLN A 152 -2.44 -10.30 -13.64
CA GLN A 152 -3.30 -11.18 -14.44
C GLN A 152 -4.78 -10.77 -14.36
N ILE A 153 -5.22 -10.25 -13.21
CA ILE A 153 -6.58 -9.76 -12.97
C ILE A 153 -6.75 -8.36 -13.58
N ASP A 154 -5.83 -7.46 -13.27
CA ASP A 154 -5.77 -6.10 -13.80
C ASP A 154 -4.37 -5.80 -14.35
N PRO A 155 -4.16 -5.94 -15.66
CA PRO A 155 -2.87 -5.68 -16.31
C PRO A 155 -2.40 -4.22 -16.22
N LYS A 156 -3.27 -3.29 -15.83
CA LYS A 156 -2.96 -1.86 -15.71
C LYS A 156 -2.86 -1.37 -14.28
N HIS A 157 -2.80 -2.26 -13.30
CA HIS A 157 -2.75 -1.92 -11.89
C HIS A 157 -1.42 -1.22 -11.53
N GLU A 158 -1.41 0.09 -11.58
CA GLU A 158 -0.21 0.92 -11.36
C GLU A 158 0.46 0.72 -9.99
N PRO A 159 -0.29 0.63 -8.86
CA PRO A 159 0.32 0.38 -7.57
C PRO A 159 1.13 -0.91 -7.52
N THR A 160 0.65 -1.97 -8.18
CA THR A 160 1.39 -3.24 -8.27
C THR A 160 2.65 -3.11 -9.13
N MET A 161 2.59 -2.38 -10.25
CA MET A 161 3.79 -2.14 -11.07
C MET A 161 4.85 -1.38 -10.28
N PHE A 162 4.44 -0.36 -9.50
CA PHE A 162 5.33 0.37 -8.61
C PHE A 162 5.97 -0.55 -7.55
N ASN A 163 5.14 -1.36 -6.88
CA ASN A 163 5.62 -2.29 -5.86
C ASN A 163 6.56 -3.37 -6.44
N LEU A 164 6.34 -3.81 -7.69
CA LEU A 164 7.27 -4.71 -8.39
C LEU A 164 8.67 -4.09 -8.55
N ILE A 165 8.75 -2.80 -8.89
CA ILE A 165 10.05 -2.12 -8.99
C ILE A 165 10.76 -2.17 -7.63
N VAL A 166 10.04 -1.83 -6.56
CA VAL A 166 10.58 -1.82 -5.19
C VAL A 166 11.06 -3.22 -4.77
N VAL A 167 10.24 -4.26 -4.98
CA VAL A 167 10.61 -5.63 -4.58
C VAL A 167 11.79 -6.16 -5.39
N HIS A 168 11.88 -5.81 -6.68
CA HIS A 168 13.04 -6.19 -7.49
C HIS A 168 14.31 -5.43 -7.10
N LEU A 169 14.21 -4.15 -6.71
CA LEU A 169 15.35 -3.37 -6.22
C LEU A 169 15.85 -3.84 -4.86
N GLU A 170 14.94 -3.97 -3.89
CA GLU A 170 15.27 -4.12 -2.48
C GLU A 170 15.16 -5.56 -1.98
N GLY A 171 14.25 -6.34 -2.55
CA GLY A 171 13.96 -7.70 -2.09
C GLY A 171 14.75 -8.78 -2.82
N THR A 172 14.93 -8.64 -4.14
CA THR A 172 15.62 -9.65 -4.95
C THR A 172 16.92 -9.15 -5.58
N HIS A 173 17.19 -7.85 -5.54
CA HIS A 173 18.33 -7.19 -6.21
C HIS A 173 18.42 -7.51 -7.71
N ASP A 174 17.28 -7.77 -8.34
CA ASP A 174 17.16 -7.99 -9.78
C ASP A 174 16.94 -6.68 -10.52
N PHE A 175 18.03 -5.96 -10.77
CA PHE A 175 17.99 -4.66 -11.45
C PHE A 175 17.45 -4.74 -12.89
N ALA A 176 17.53 -5.89 -13.53
CA ALA A 176 16.99 -6.07 -14.89
C ALA A 176 15.45 -6.14 -14.84
N ALA A 177 14.90 -6.94 -13.93
CA ALA A 177 13.46 -7.03 -13.72
C ALA A 177 12.88 -5.71 -13.17
N ALA A 178 13.60 -5.02 -12.29
CA ALA A 178 13.23 -3.69 -11.81
C ALA A 178 13.12 -2.68 -12.96
N GLN A 179 14.08 -2.68 -13.91
CA GLN A 179 14.04 -1.82 -15.09
C GLN A 179 12.81 -2.12 -15.96
N GLN A 180 12.53 -3.39 -16.23
CA GLN A 180 11.37 -3.78 -17.04
C GLN A 180 10.05 -3.32 -16.38
N ALA A 181 9.93 -3.47 -15.06
CA ALA A 181 8.76 -3.01 -14.31
C ALA A 181 8.64 -1.47 -14.37
N TRP A 182 9.78 -0.76 -14.25
CA TRP A 182 9.83 0.70 -14.37
C TRP A 182 9.40 1.17 -15.75
N ASP A 183 9.96 0.58 -16.83
CA ASP A 183 9.61 0.91 -18.21
C ASP A 183 8.11 0.72 -18.46
N ARG A 184 7.53 -0.36 -17.94
CA ARG A 184 6.10 -0.63 -18.07
C ARG A 184 5.24 0.43 -17.40
N LEU A 185 5.54 0.79 -16.14
CA LEU A 185 4.81 1.81 -15.42
C LEU A 185 5.00 3.20 -16.05
N HIS A 186 6.23 3.56 -16.43
CA HIS A 186 6.54 4.83 -17.08
C HIS A 186 5.80 4.99 -18.42
N ASN A 187 5.73 3.95 -19.23
CA ASN A 187 4.99 3.97 -20.50
C ASN A 187 3.48 4.12 -20.29
N GLN A 188 2.94 3.61 -19.18
CA GLN A 188 1.51 3.73 -18.86
C GLN A 188 1.20 5.07 -18.20
N ASN A 189 2.00 5.50 -17.24
CA ASN A 189 1.84 6.73 -16.49
C ASN A 189 3.22 7.33 -16.17
N PRO A 190 3.77 8.19 -17.04
CA PRO A 190 5.09 8.79 -16.83
C PRO A 190 5.15 9.70 -15.60
N ASN A 191 4.00 10.19 -15.13
CA ASN A 191 3.90 11.09 -13.98
C ASN A 191 3.52 10.35 -12.68
N TYR A 192 3.65 9.01 -12.64
CA TYR A 192 3.32 8.27 -11.43
C TYR A 192 4.19 8.72 -10.24
N PRO A 193 3.58 9.04 -9.08
CA PRO A 193 4.32 9.57 -7.93
C PRO A 193 5.47 8.66 -7.50
N GLY A 194 6.66 9.23 -7.35
CA GLY A 194 7.85 8.50 -6.89
C GLY A 194 8.62 7.72 -7.96
N LEU A 195 8.15 7.69 -9.21
CA LEU A 195 8.78 6.94 -10.29
C LEU A 195 10.21 7.44 -10.60
N ASP A 196 10.44 8.76 -10.58
CA ASP A 196 11.77 9.34 -10.79
C ASP A 196 12.77 8.95 -9.70
N ARG A 197 12.32 8.84 -8.45
CA ARG A 197 13.15 8.40 -7.34
C ARG A 197 13.57 6.94 -7.49
N LEU A 198 12.63 6.08 -7.91
CA LEU A 198 12.95 4.68 -8.21
C LEU A 198 13.94 4.55 -9.37
N LYS A 199 13.86 5.42 -10.37
CA LYS A 199 14.84 5.48 -11.46
C LYS A 199 16.25 5.78 -10.93
N GLN A 200 16.41 6.77 -10.07
CA GLN A 200 17.69 7.10 -9.46
C GLN A 200 18.26 5.93 -8.65
N SER A 201 17.42 5.25 -7.85
CA SER A 201 17.82 4.05 -7.10
C SER A 201 18.26 2.90 -8.01
N LEU A 202 17.58 2.74 -9.13
CA LEU A 202 17.89 1.72 -10.13
C LEU A 202 19.25 1.98 -10.82
N GLU A 203 19.53 3.22 -11.18
CA GLU A 203 20.79 3.66 -11.77
C GLU A 203 21.95 3.49 -10.78
N ALA A 204 21.77 3.89 -9.52
CA ALA A 204 22.74 3.72 -8.46
C ALA A 204 23.09 2.24 -8.18
N GLY A 205 22.05 1.39 -8.11
CA GLY A 205 22.23 -0.06 -7.89
C GLY A 205 22.98 -0.75 -9.03
N ARG A 206 22.72 -0.36 -10.27
CA ARG A 206 23.46 -0.84 -11.44
C ARG A 206 24.92 -0.41 -11.47
N GLY A 207 25.20 0.81 -10.97
CA GLY A 207 26.57 1.33 -10.87
C GLY A 207 27.44 0.56 -9.86
N SER A 208 26.83 0.13 -8.76
CA SER A 208 27.52 -0.64 -7.71
C SER A 208 27.72 -2.12 -8.03
N ALA A 209 26.97 -2.65 -8.99
CA ALA A 209 27.03 -4.06 -9.43
C ALA A 209 28.02 -4.29 -10.59
N ARG A 210 28.72 -3.25 -11.09
CA ARG A 210 29.79 -3.41 -12.07
C ARG A 210 31.07 -3.80 -11.35
N PRO A 211 31.76 -4.90 -11.77
CA PRO A 211 33.00 -5.36 -11.18
C PRO A 211 34.16 -4.37 -11.33
#